data_c09ace15c7c86e03cf722c396575ce10
#
_entry.id   c09ace15c7c86e03cf722c396575ce10
#
_cell.length_a   1.000
_cell.length_b   1.000
_cell.length_c   1.000
_cell.angle_alpha   90.00
_cell.angle_beta   90.00
_cell.angle_gamma   90.00
#
_symmetry.space_group_name_H-M   'P 1'
#
loop_
_entity.id
_entity.type
_entity.pdbx_description
1 polymer ?
#
loop_
_entity_poly.entity_id
_entity_poly.type
_entity_poly.pdbx_seq_one_letter_code
_entity_poly.pdbx_strand_id
1 'polypeptide(L)'
;IDNPMAFENNNDNYDYWNDLNILLYKKSSNHSNNICEIIVNDVLEADINKDDMGNRLVYQRKFDSLMLDLQECATGIKSIGVIYTLIKNGSINDKTLLIIDEPEVYLHPQWIVEYARILVLIHKYIGCHIFISSHSPDMIQAIRYISEKQDVLESLDFYLAHEDNNRKYTYRHLSKDIEPIFECFNISLHKIEKYSI
;
A
#
# COMPACT_ATOMS: atom_id res chain seq x y z
N ILE A 1 -4.81 4.64 -4.22
CA ILE A 1 -5.11 3.30 -4.78
C ILE A 1 -6.11 2.68 -3.83
N ASP A 2 -7.41 2.76 -4.19
CA ASP A 2 -8.49 2.43 -3.23
C ASP A 2 -8.80 0.94 -3.17
N ASN A 3 -8.60 0.20 -4.24
CA ASN A 3 -8.93 -1.22 -4.25
C ASN A 3 -8.24 -1.93 -5.43
N PRO A 4 -7.46 -2.98 -5.18
CA PRO A 4 -6.87 -3.79 -6.26
C PRO A 4 -7.90 -4.53 -7.12
N MET A 5 -9.17 -4.62 -6.67
CA MET A 5 -10.29 -5.16 -7.45
C MET A 5 -10.73 -4.25 -8.61
N ALA A 6 -10.28 -3.03 -8.65
CA ALA A 6 -10.62 -2.06 -9.67
C ALA A 6 -10.15 -2.41 -11.10
N PHE A 7 -9.31 -3.41 -11.24
CA PHE A 7 -8.98 -3.97 -12.57
C PHE A 7 -10.16 -4.68 -13.26
N GLU A 8 -11.22 -4.98 -12.52
CA GLU A 8 -12.33 -5.81 -13.02
C GLU A 8 -13.48 -5.00 -13.65
N ASN A 9 -13.52 -3.66 -13.47
CA ASN A 9 -14.61 -2.83 -13.97
C ASN A 9 -14.26 -2.14 -15.29
N ASN A 10 -14.49 -2.85 -16.41
CA ASN A 10 -14.33 -2.30 -17.76
C ASN A 10 -15.49 -1.41 -18.25
N ASN A 11 -16.47 -1.07 -17.40
CA ASN A 11 -17.74 -0.53 -17.90
C ASN A 11 -18.15 0.88 -17.43
N ASP A 12 -17.40 1.55 -16.58
CA ASP A 12 -17.77 2.89 -16.14
C ASP A 12 -16.67 3.93 -16.39
N ASN A 13 -17.08 5.05 -16.96
CA ASN A 13 -16.32 6.25 -17.35
C ASN A 13 -15.64 6.96 -16.15
N TYR A 14 -14.79 6.29 -15.41
CA TYR A 14 -13.97 6.93 -14.38
C TYR A 14 -12.57 7.18 -14.94
N ASP A 15 -12.26 8.42 -15.24
CA ASP A 15 -10.96 8.90 -15.74
C ASP A 15 -9.77 8.39 -14.90
N TYR A 16 -9.98 8.24 -13.58
CA TYR A 16 -8.97 7.76 -12.64
C TYR A 16 -8.41 6.35 -12.97
N TRP A 17 -9.28 5.38 -13.29
CA TRP A 17 -8.85 4.02 -13.62
C TRP A 17 -8.15 3.94 -14.97
N ASN A 18 -8.59 4.75 -15.91
CA ASN A 18 -7.92 4.89 -17.19
C ASN A 18 -6.52 5.48 -17.01
N ASP A 19 -6.37 6.49 -16.17
CA ASP A 19 -5.07 7.09 -15.88
C ASP A 19 -4.12 6.10 -15.20
N LEU A 20 -4.60 5.33 -14.21
CA LEU A 20 -3.79 4.28 -13.56
C LEU A 20 -3.38 3.21 -14.57
N ASN A 21 -4.27 2.76 -15.43
CA ASN A 21 -3.96 1.80 -16.49
C ASN A 21 -2.89 2.35 -17.44
N ILE A 22 -3.02 3.60 -17.90
CA ILE A 22 -2.02 4.26 -18.73
C ILE A 22 -0.65 4.25 -18.02
N LEU A 23 -0.61 4.55 -16.73
CA LEU A 23 0.63 4.54 -15.95
C LEU A 23 1.20 3.12 -15.83
N LEU A 24 0.38 2.09 -15.56
CA LEU A 24 0.83 0.71 -15.42
C LEU A 24 1.44 0.18 -16.73
N TYR A 25 0.85 0.55 -17.87
CA TYR A 25 1.32 0.09 -19.18
C TYR A 25 2.35 1.01 -19.85
N LYS A 26 2.78 2.08 -19.17
CA LYS A 26 3.88 2.94 -19.64
C LYS A 26 5.13 2.10 -19.91
N LYS A 27 5.88 2.42 -20.99
CA LYS A 27 7.15 1.75 -21.29
C LYS A 27 8.13 1.94 -20.13
N SER A 28 8.73 0.85 -19.67
CA SER A 28 9.73 0.87 -18.61
C SER A 28 10.93 1.73 -19.05
N SER A 29 11.28 2.71 -18.27
CA SER A 29 12.65 3.21 -18.22
C SER A 29 13.38 2.24 -17.29
N ASN A 30 14.38 1.51 -17.76
CA ASN A 30 15.13 0.52 -16.97
C ASN A 30 15.83 1.16 -15.75
N HIS A 31 15.05 1.61 -14.76
CA HIS A 31 15.54 2.02 -13.47
C HIS A 31 15.58 0.80 -12.57
N SER A 32 16.72 0.10 -12.56
CA SER A 32 17.05 -0.82 -11.47
C SER A 32 17.10 0.01 -10.18
N ASN A 33 16.15 -0.22 -9.29
CA ASN A 33 16.10 0.43 -7.99
C ASN A 33 16.17 -0.65 -6.90
N ASN A 34 16.94 -0.43 -5.86
CA ASN A 34 17.11 -1.36 -4.74
C ASN A 34 15.77 -1.87 -4.19
N ILE A 35 14.72 -1.01 -4.21
CA ILE A 35 13.41 -1.43 -3.75
C ILE A 35 12.74 -2.45 -4.67
N CYS A 36 12.95 -2.39 -5.98
CA CYS A 36 12.44 -3.40 -6.91
C CYS A 36 13.05 -4.77 -6.61
N GLU A 37 14.34 -4.81 -6.30
CA GLU A 37 15.01 -6.06 -5.93
C GLU A 37 14.48 -6.64 -4.62
N ILE A 38 14.23 -5.80 -3.62
CA ILE A 38 13.61 -6.21 -2.35
C ILE A 38 12.22 -6.78 -2.59
N ILE A 39 11.38 -6.09 -3.36
CA ILE A 39 10.01 -6.57 -3.64
C ILE A 39 10.04 -7.93 -4.36
N VAL A 40 10.91 -8.06 -5.36
CA VAL A 40 11.00 -9.27 -6.19
C VAL A 40 11.62 -10.46 -5.45
N ASN A 41 12.59 -10.22 -4.59
CA ASN A 41 13.35 -11.32 -3.95
C ASN A 41 12.80 -11.69 -2.58
N ASP A 42 12.42 -10.69 -1.77
CA ASP A 42 12.11 -10.91 -0.37
C ASP A 42 10.59 -10.98 -0.10
N VAL A 43 9.77 -10.36 -0.97
CA VAL A 43 8.33 -10.25 -0.71
C VAL A 43 7.50 -11.08 -1.66
N LEU A 44 7.64 -10.90 -2.97
CA LEU A 44 6.84 -11.62 -3.97
C LEU A 44 7.45 -12.98 -4.35
N GLU A 45 8.77 -13.14 -4.20
CA GLU A 45 9.55 -14.25 -4.77
C GLU A 45 9.24 -14.49 -6.27
N ALA A 46 8.93 -13.41 -6.94
CA ALA A 46 8.44 -13.39 -8.32
C ALA A 46 8.79 -12.09 -9.01
N ASP A 47 8.82 -12.09 -10.33
CA ASP A 47 8.84 -10.88 -11.15
C ASP A 47 7.45 -10.60 -11.75
N ILE A 48 7.21 -9.34 -12.08
CA ILE A 48 6.01 -8.91 -12.81
C ILE A 48 6.47 -8.21 -14.07
N ASN A 49 6.06 -8.77 -15.18
CA ASN A 49 6.40 -8.30 -16.52
C ASN A 49 5.13 -8.11 -17.34
N LYS A 50 5.27 -7.39 -18.45
CA LYS A 50 4.23 -7.36 -19.47
C LYS A 50 4.32 -8.64 -20.30
N ASP A 51 3.16 -9.11 -20.76
CA ASP A 51 3.12 -10.18 -21.76
C ASP A 51 3.75 -9.72 -23.08
N ASP A 52 3.95 -10.65 -24.02
CA ASP A 52 4.58 -10.39 -25.32
C ASP A 52 3.83 -9.34 -26.16
N MET A 53 2.53 -9.20 -25.93
CA MET A 53 1.68 -8.20 -26.59
C MET A 53 1.66 -6.86 -25.83
N GLY A 54 2.19 -6.81 -24.59
CA GLY A 54 2.19 -5.63 -23.73
C GLY A 54 0.84 -5.26 -23.15
N ASN A 55 -0.14 -6.17 -23.23
CA ASN A 55 -1.54 -5.92 -22.85
C ASN A 55 -1.92 -6.44 -21.46
N ARG A 56 -1.07 -7.26 -20.84
CA ARG A 56 -1.31 -7.86 -19.53
C ARG A 56 -0.07 -7.78 -18.67
N LEU A 57 -0.28 -7.72 -17.36
CA LEU A 57 0.77 -7.87 -16.35
C LEU A 57 0.79 -9.32 -15.92
N VAL A 58 1.91 -9.98 -16.06
CA VAL A 58 2.11 -11.39 -15.75
C VAL A 58 3.00 -11.51 -14.52
N TYR A 59 2.50 -12.13 -13.48
CA TYR A 59 3.24 -12.58 -12.32
C TYR A 59 3.96 -13.88 -12.66
N GLN A 60 5.29 -13.88 -12.56
CA GLN A 60 6.12 -15.05 -12.82
C GLN A 60 6.90 -15.42 -11.55
N ARG A 61 6.49 -16.53 -10.94
CA ARG A 61 7.11 -17.05 -9.73
C ARG A 61 8.46 -17.68 -10.02
N LYS A 62 9.46 -17.39 -9.16
CA LYS A 62 10.86 -17.74 -9.46
C LYS A 62 11.16 -19.23 -9.29
N PHE A 63 10.61 -19.89 -8.27
CA PHE A 63 11.03 -21.24 -7.92
C PHE A 63 10.46 -22.36 -8.81
N ASP A 64 9.30 -22.16 -9.44
CA ASP A 64 8.65 -23.16 -10.30
C ASP A 64 8.20 -22.60 -11.65
N SER A 65 8.55 -21.34 -11.93
CA SER A 65 8.21 -20.64 -13.18
C SER A 65 6.70 -20.57 -13.47
N LEU A 66 5.84 -20.71 -12.44
CA LEU A 66 4.40 -20.52 -12.59
C LEU A 66 4.13 -19.10 -13.11
N MET A 67 3.33 -19.01 -14.16
CA MET A 67 2.91 -17.74 -14.76
C MET A 67 1.40 -17.58 -14.59
N LEU A 68 0.98 -16.44 -14.05
CA LEU A 68 -0.43 -16.08 -13.86
C LEU A 68 -0.64 -14.64 -14.34
N ASP A 69 -1.82 -14.35 -14.85
CA ASP A 69 -2.24 -12.96 -15.00
C ASP A 69 -2.29 -12.31 -13.61
N LEU A 70 -1.76 -11.10 -13.48
CA LEU A 70 -1.77 -10.40 -12.20
C LEU A 70 -3.20 -10.22 -11.66
N GLN A 71 -4.19 -10.12 -12.54
CA GLN A 71 -5.61 -10.03 -12.18
C GLN A 71 -6.13 -11.32 -11.52
N GLU A 72 -5.53 -12.46 -11.80
CA GLU A 72 -5.91 -13.77 -11.22
C GLU A 72 -5.18 -14.07 -9.89
N CYS A 73 -4.21 -13.24 -9.51
CA CYS A 73 -3.44 -13.43 -8.29
C CYS A 73 -4.25 -13.04 -7.04
N ALA A 74 -3.78 -13.49 -5.87
CA ALA A 74 -4.30 -13.05 -4.58
C ALA A 74 -4.17 -11.54 -4.41
N THR A 75 -5.09 -10.91 -3.66
CA THR A 75 -5.20 -9.45 -3.50
C THR A 75 -3.90 -8.80 -3.04
N GLY A 76 -3.18 -9.42 -2.09
CA GLY A 76 -1.88 -8.90 -1.63
C GLY A 76 -0.83 -8.85 -2.74
N ILE A 77 -0.79 -9.88 -3.59
CA ILE A 77 0.11 -9.90 -4.75
C ILE A 77 -0.28 -8.83 -5.76
N LYS A 78 -1.58 -8.64 -6.01
CA LYS A 78 -2.09 -7.58 -6.90
C LYS A 78 -1.66 -6.20 -6.41
N SER A 79 -1.91 -5.88 -5.14
CA SER A 79 -1.60 -4.58 -4.54
C SER A 79 -0.10 -4.25 -4.62
N ILE A 80 0.74 -5.19 -4.21
CA ILE A 80 2.19 -5.02 -4.27
C ILE A 80 2.66 -4.99 -5.73
N GLY A 81 2.08 -5.81 -6.59
CA GLY A 81 2.39 -5.85 -8.02
C GLY A 81 2.12 -4.55 -8.76
N VAL A 82 1.04 -3.85 -8.41
CA VAL A 82 0.74 -2.51 -8.93
C VAL A 82 1.83 -1.53 -8.53
N ILE A 83 2.14 -1.45 -7.24
CA ILE A 83 3.18 -0.55 -6.73
C ILE A 83 4.53 -0.87 -7.38
N TYR A 84 4.92 -2.14 -7.42
CA TYR A 84 6.14 -2.60 -8.07
C TYR A 84 6.22 -2.14 -9.54
N THR A 85 5.14 -2.33 -10.29
CA THR A 85 5.09 -1.94 -11.70
C THR A 85 5.24 -0.43 -11.89
N LEU A 86 4.60 0.38 -11.03
CA LEU A 86 4.71 1.84 -11.06
C LEU A 86 6.11 2.34 -10.68
N ILE A 87 6.81 1.65 -9.78
CA ILE A 87 8.21 1.94 -9.46
C ILE A 87 9.10 1.57 -10.63
N LYS A 88 8.96 0.33 -11.14
CA LYS A 88 9.77 -0.24 -12.24
C LYS A 88 9.71 0.61 -13.52
N ASN A 89 8.57 1.21 -13.81
CA ASN A 89 8.39 2.06 -14.99
C ASN A 89 8.65 3.56 -14.71
N GLY A 90 9.07 3.94 -13.49
CA GLY A 90 9.42 5.31 -13.11
C GLY A 90 8.22 6.24 -12.91
N SER A 91 7.00 5.70 -12.79
CA SER A 91 5.81 6.50 -12.48
C SER A 91 5.80 6.95 -11.02
N ILE A 92 6.31 6.12 -10.10
CA ILE A 92 6.60 6.52 -8.72
C ILE A 92 8.04 7.01 -8.65
N ASN A 93 8.24 8.27 -8.24
CA ASN A 93 9.52 8.95 -8.12
C ASN A 93 9.48 10.00 -6.99
N ASP A 94 10.54 10.76 -6.81
CA ASP A 94 10.71 11.79 -5.77
C ASP A 94 9.73 12.98 -5.85
N LYS A 95 9.01 13.13 -6.97
CA LYS A 95 7.98 14.16 -7.18
C LYS A 95 6.56 13.62 -7.02
N THR A 96 6.42 12.35 -6.69
CA THR A 96 5.13 11.68 -6.56
C THR A 96 4.57 11.91 -5.16
N LEU A 97 3.27 12.24 -5.09
CA LEU A 97 2.45 12.06 -3.89
C LEU A 97 1.59 10.81 -4.11
N LEU A 98 1.86 9.77 -3.34
CA LEU A 98 1.11 8.52 -3.36
C LEU A 98 0.03 8.58 -2.27
N ILE A 99 -1.23 8.56 -2.67
CA ILE A 99 -2.38 8.54 -1.75
C ILE A 99 -2.98 7.14 -1.77
N ILE A 100 -3.09 6.53 -0.59
CA ILE A 100 -3.61 5.15 -0.44
C ILE A 100 -4.66 5.16 0.66
N ASP A 101 -5.84 4.68 0.32
CA ASP A 101 -6.95 4.51 1.25
C ASP A 101 -7.10 3.04 1.62
N GLU A 102 -7.10 2.76 2.93
CA GLU A 102 -7.24 1.43 3.51
C GLU A 102 -6.41 0.33 2.82
N PRO A 103 -5.07 0.48 2.72
CA PRO A 103 -4.23 -0.50 2.01
C PRO A 103 -4.30 -1.92 2.58
N GLU A 104 -4.74 -2.07 3.82
CA GLU A 104 -4.89 -3.33 4.52
C GLU A 104 -6.14 -4.13 4.14
N VAL A 105 -7.09 -3.53 3.46
CA VAL A 105 -8.35 -4.18 3.09
C VAL A 105 -8.06 -5.41 2.24
N TYR A 106 -8.62 -6.56 2.66
CA TYR A 106 -8.42 -7.89 2.07
C TYR A 106 -7.00 -8.46 2.17
N LEU A 107 -6.11 -7.86 2.98
CA LEU A 107 -4.79 -8.43 3.23
C LEU A 107 -4.79 -9.32 4.48
N HIS A 108 -4.07 -10.44 4.39
CA HIS A 108 -3.74 -11.23 5.58
C HIS A 108 -2.75 -10.42 6.46
N PRO A 109 -2.81 -10.52 7.81
CA PRO A 109 -1.96 -9.72 8.71
C PRO A 109 -0.47 -9.71 8.35
N GLN A 110 0.08 -10.82 7.90
CA GLN A 110 1.47 -10.90 7.45
C GLN A 110 1.76 -9.99 6.24
N TRP A 111 0.81 -9.89 5.31
CA TRP A 111 0.90 -9.04 4.14
C TRP A 111 0.74 -7.55 4.48
N ILE A 112 -0.01 -7.23 5.56
CA ILE A 112 -0.13 -5.85 6.06
C ILE A 112 1.25 -5.33 6.48
N VAL A 113 2.02 -6.14 7.22
CA VAL A 113 3.36 -5.77 7.68
C VAL A 113 4.34 -5.60 6.50
N GLU A 114 4.30 -6.54 5.53
CA GLU A 114 5.15 -6.43 4.34
C GLU A 114 4.77 -5.24 3.46
N TYR A 115 3.48 -4.94 3.35
CA TYR A 115 3.01 -3.77 2.61
C TYR A 115 3.47 -2.47 3.28
N ALA A 116 3.34 -2.36 4.62
CA ALA A 116 3.88 -1.25 5.39
C ALA A 116 5.39 -1.09 5.18
N ARG A 117 6.14 -2.21 5.20
CA ARG A 117 7.58 -2.22 4.93
C ARG A 117 7.90 -1.63 3.56
N ILE A 118 7.18 -2.06 2.52
CA ILE A 118 7.37 -1.55 1.16
C ILE A 118 7.13 -0.03 1.11
N LEU A 119 6.06 0.47 1.72
CA LEU A 119 5.75 1.91 1.73
C LEU A 119 6.85 2.74 2.41
N VAL A 120 7.35 2.30 3.55
CA VAL A 120 8.46 2.96 4.24
C VAL A 120 9.74 2.95 3.38
N LEU A 121 10.03 1.83 2.71
CA LEU A 121 11.20 1.72 1.84
C LEU A 121 11.07 2.56 0.56
N ILE A 122 9.86 2.72 0.01
CA ILE A 122 9.59 3.64 -1.11
C ILE A 122 9.95 5.07 -0.69
N HIS A 123 9.47 5.51 0.47
CA HIS A 123 9.83 6.83 0.98
C HIS A 123 11.35 6.95 1.16
N LYS A 124 11.99 5.97 1.81
CA LYS A 124 13.43 6.00 2.09
C LYS A 124 14.30 6.06 0.83
N TYR A 125 14.04 5.21 -0.16
CA TYR A 125 14.94 5.03 -1.31
C TYR A 125 14.55 5.88 -2.52
N ILE A 126 13.29 6.25 -2.65
CA ILE A 126 12.78 7.03 -3.79
C ILE A 126 12.54 8.51 -3.40
N GLY A 127 12.24 8.78 -2.11
CA GLY A 127 11.85 10.12 -1.66
C GLY A 127 10.39 10.45 -1.98
N CYS A 128 9.58 9.47 -2.36
CA CYS A 128 8.15 9.65 -2.62
C CYS A 128 7.42 10.09 -1.36
N HIS A 129 6.53 11.07 -1.48
CA HIS A 129 5.61 11.45 -0.41
C HIS A 129 4.43 10.50 -0.38
N ILE A 130 4.06 10.01 0.81
CA ILE A 130 3.00 9.02 0.96
C ILE A 130 1.98 9.52 1.98
N PHE A 131 0.71 9.50 1.61
CA PHE A 131 -0.42 9.73 2.49
C PHE A 131 -1.27 8.46 2.57
N ILE A 132 -1.55 7.99 3.79
CA ILE A 132 -2.28 6.74 4.02
C ILE A 132 -3.44 7.04 4.98
N SER A 133 -4.64 6.59 4.64
CA SER A 133 -5.70 6.39 5.63
C SER A 133 -5.78 4.90 5.98
N SER A 134 -5.96 4.58 7.24
CA SER A 134 -5.97 3.19 7.70
C SER A 134 -6.79 3.03 8.98
N HIS A 135 -7.48 1.90 9.08
CA HIS A 135 -8.16 1.45 10.28
C HIS A 135 -7.47 0.23 10.94
N SER A 136 -6.30 -0.18 10.45
CA SER A 136 -5.58 -1.34 10.95
C SER A 136 -4.55 -0.97 12.02
N PRO A 137 -4.67 -1.49 13.25
CA PRO A 137 -3.63 -1.37 14.25
C PRO A 137 -2.29 -1.91 13.76
N ASP A 138 -2.30 -3.03 13.03
CA ASP A 138 -1.09 -3.66 12.51
C ASP A 138 -0.37 -2.76 11.49
N MET A 139 -1.13 -2.11 10.58
CA MET A 139 -0.57 -1.16 9.61
C MET A 139 0.08 0.03 10.30
N ILE A 140 -0.63 0.66 11.24
CA ILE A 140 -0.16 1.84 11.97
C ILE A 140 1.10 1.51 12.77
N GLN A 141 1.07 0.39 13.50
CA GLN A 141 2.20 -0.07 14.30
C GLN A 141 3.40 -0.42 13.43
N ALA A 142 3.17 -1.16 12.33
CA ALA A 142 4.23 -1.55 11.41
C ALA A 142 4.92 -0.33 10.78
N ILE A 143 4.15 0.65 10.27
CA ILE A 143 4.70 1.88 9.72
C ILE A 143 5.56 2.60 10.77
N ARG A 144 5.05 2.77 11.99
CA ARG A 144 5.77 3.46 13.07
C ARG A 144 7.12 2.79 13.39
N TYR A 145 7.11 1.47 13.66
CA TYR A 145 8.31 0.75 14.06
C TYR A 145 9.30 0.53 12.91
N ILE A 146 8.81 0.27 11.70
CA ILE A 146 9.68 0.11 10.55
C ILE A 146 10.34 1.44 10.19
N SER A 147 9.62 2.57 10.28
CA SER A 147 10.20 3.90 10.05
C SER A 147 11.32 4.21 11.04
N GLU A 148 11.16 3.84 12.31
CA GLU A 148 12.22 3.96 13.31
C GLU A 148 13.44 3.10 12.96
N LYS A 149 13.23 1.83 12.61
CA LYS A 149 14.30 0.90 12.21
C LYS A 149 15.02 1.30 10.93
N GLN A 150 14.34 2.02 10.06
CA GLN A 150 14.88 2.50 8.79
C GLN A 150 15.46 3.93 8.86
N ASP A 151 15.51 4.54 10.05
CA ASP A 151 16.03 5.91 10.28
C ASP A 151 15.29 7.00 9.50
N VAL A 152 13.98 6.79 9.24
CA VAL A 152 13.11 7.76 8.55
C VAL A 152 11.94 8.25 9.42
N LEU A 153 11.98 7.97 10.72
CA LEU A 153 10.90 8.34 11.65
C LEU A 153 10.61 9.84 11.69
N GLU A 154 11.63 10.69 11.52
CA GLU A 154 11.47 12.14 11.57
C GLU A 154 10.58 12.68 10.43
N SER A 155 10.48 11.94 9.32
CA SER A 155 9.62 12.29 8.18
C SER A 155 8.19 11.73 8.27
N LEU A 156 7.86 11.02 9.36
CA LEU A 156 6.55 10.42 9.58
C LEU A 156 5.74 11.24 10.56
N ASP A 157 4.46 11.45 10.26
CA ASP A 157 3.49 12.07 11.15
C ASP A 157 2.16 11.32 11.15
N PHE A 158 1.53 11.25 12.33
CA PHE A 158 0.21 10.66 12.50
C PHE A 158 -0.86 11.73 12.77
N TYR A 159 -2.04 11.48 12.25
CA TYR A 159 -3.23 12.31 12.46
C TYR A 159 -4.40 11.42 12.85
N LEU A 160 -5.13 11.83 13.86
CA LEU A 160 -6.34 11.14 14.33
C LEU A 160 -7.57 11.98 13.96
N ALA A 161 -8.49 11.37 13.23
CA ALA A 161 -9.79 11.96 12.97
C ALA A 161 -10.63 11.92 14.25
N HIS A 162 -11.20 13.06 14.64
CA HIS A 162 -12.05 13.21 15.81
C HIS A 162 -13.36 13.88 15.42
N GLU A 163 -14.49 13.29 15.82
CA GLU A 163 -15.81 13.89 15.67
C GLU A 163 -16.11 14.81 16.85
N ASP A 164 -16.45 16.05 16.57
CA ASP A 164 -16.88 17.01 17.60
C ASP A 164 -18.37 16.83 17.99
N ASN A 165 -18.82 17.56 19.00
CA ASN A 165 -20.20 17.51 19.47
C ASN A 165 -21.23 17.96 18.40
N ASN A 166 -20.79 18.59 17.32
CA ASN A 166 -21.62 19.06 16.22
C ASN A 166 -21.58 18.10 15.01
N ARG A 167 -21.04 16.89 15.17
CA ARG A 167 -20.82 15.90 14.12
C ARG A 167 -19.91 16.41 12.99
N LYS A 168 -18.96 17.28 13.31
CA LYS A 168 -17.92 17.71 12.39
C LYS A 168 -16.65 16.98 12.73
N TYR A 169 -15.94 16.51 11.68
CA TYR A 169 -14.66 15.87 11.84
C TYR A 169 -13.53 16.89 11.80
N THR A 170 -12.62 16.77 12.75
CA THR A 170 -11.36 17.50 12.81
C THR A 170 -10.22 16.51 12.92
N TYR A 171 -9.00 16.95 12.54
CA TYR A 171 -7.83 16.10 12.56
C TYR A 171 -6.85 16.62 13.62
N ARG A 172 -6.58 15.77 14.61
CA ARG A 172 -5.57 16.05 15.63
C ARG A 172 -4.22 15.53 15.16
N HIS A 173 -3.22 16.40 15.09
CA HIS A 173 -1.83 16.01 14.83
C HIS A 173 -1.25 15.33 16.07
N LEU A 174 -0.69 14.16 15.90
CA LEU A 174 -0.13 13.33 16.96
C LEU A 174 1.39 13.23 16.91
N SER A 175 2.02 13.82 15.88
CA SER A 175 3.45 13.63 15.63
C SER A 175 3.80 12.13 15.51
N LYS A 176 4.64 11.59 16.37
CA LYS A 176 5.10 10.18 16.37
C LYS A 176 4.34 9.31 17.39
N ASP A 177 3.41 9.90 18.14
CA ASP A 177 2.65 9.22 19.19
C ASP A 177 1.43 8.50 18.60
N ILE A 178 1.39 7.19 18.70
CA ILE A 178 0.29 6.35 18.22
C ILE A 178 -0.67 5.88 19.34
N GLU A 179 -0.35 6.13 20.60
CA GLU A 179 -1.17 5.71 21.74
C GLU A 179 -2.62 6.21 21.64
N PRO A 180 -2.91 7.49 21.31
CA PRO A 180 -4.29 7.96 21.17
C PRO A 180 -5.08 7.21 20.08
N ILE A 181 -4.42 6.69 19.06
CA ILE A 181 -5.05 5.87 18.02
C ILE A 181 -5.46 4.51 18.63
N PHE A 182 -4.56 3.90 19.39
CA PHE A 182 -4.83 2.60 20.04
C PHE A 182 -5.91 2.70 21.11
N GLU A 183 -6.01 3.82 21.84
CA GLU A 183 -7.11 4.09 22.75
C GLU A 183 -8.46 4.04 22.03
N CYS A 184 -8.56 4.54 20.79
CA CYS A 184 -9.79 4.45 19.98
C CYS A 184 -10.16 3.00 19.64
N PHE A 185 -9.20 2.13 19.40
CA PHE A 185 -9.46 0.70 19.14
C PHE A 185 -9.96 -0.02 20.41
N ASN A 186 -9.49 0.37 21.59
CA ASN A 186 -9.93 -0.20 22.87
C ASN A 186 -11.42 0.06 23.16
N ILE A 187 -12.01 1.12 22.61
CA ILE A 187 -13.46 1.38 22.73
C ILE A 187 -14.28 0.19 22.20
N SER A 188 -13.82 -0.47 21.16
CA SER A 188 -14.48 -1.66 20.60
C SER A 188 -14.46 -2.83 21.56
N LEU A 189 -13.33 -3.05 22.24
CA LEU A 189 -13.19 -4.10 23.26
C LEU A 189 -14.15 -3.87 24.44
N HIS A 190 -14.23 -2.65 24.96
CA HIS A 190 -15.19 -2.29 26.03
C HIS A 190 -16.65 -2.51 25.62
N LYS A 191 -16.99 -2.28 24.33
CA LYS A 191 -18.33 -2.59 23.83
C LYS A 191 -18.60 -4.09 23.80
N ILE A 192 -17.62 -4.90 23.40
CA ILE A 192 -17.73 -6.37 23.38
C ILE A 192 -17.95 -6.88 24.80
N GLU A 193 -17.18 -6.42 25.78
CA GLU A 193 -17.32 -6.78 27.19
C GLU A 193 -18.74 -6.47 27.71
N LYS A 194 -19.31 -5.33 27.31
CA LYS A 194 -20.68 -4.94 27.69
C LYS A 194 -21.75 -5.89 27.16
N TYR A 195 -21.50 -6.58 26.05
CA TYR A 195 -22.45 -7.54 25.44
C TYR A 195 -22.15 -9.01 25.81
N SER A 196 -21.11 -9.26 26.61
CA SER A 196 -20.67 -10.61 27.01
C SER A 196 -21.34 -11.09 28.32
N ILE A 197 -22.56 -10.61 28.65
CA ILE A 197 -23.34 -11.02 29.83
C ILE A 197 -24.35 -12.08 29.44
#